data_25adb6fc1a5f84591fa1d60c25f84c26
#
_entry.id   25adb6fc1a5f84591fa1d60c25f84c26
#
_cell.length_a   1.000
_cell.length_b   1.000
_cell.length_c   1.000
_cell.angle_alpha   90.00
_cell.angle_beta   90.00
_cell.angle_gamma   90.00
#
_symmetry.space_group_name_H-M   'P 1'
#
loop_
_entity.id
_entity.type
_entity.pdbx_description
1 polymer ?
#
loop_
_entity_poly.entity_id
_entity_poly.type
_entity_poly.pdbx_seq_one_letter_code
_entity_poly.pdbx_strand_id
1 'polypeptide(L)'
;MVSANPKANEQRSQPLTNIRQWIKLTVYSLLLANFVFYIHDDWTIAQHTLNENSSLLDWTSAFAASIDELAWFVLLFLFELETYALPDEKFTRARVILMHSVRAVCYVFLAHTLFAYGTATVDLNSLSQVEGKNNLCDFVTEELSFGYNLDYTELDAENCAHLSSSTQFYLIDENLIVTDAARLV
;
A
#
# COMPACT_ATOMS: atom_id res chain seq x y z
N MET A 1 -5.82 -62.19 -5.07
CA MET A 1 -5.09 -61.11 -4.34
C MET A 1 -4.33 -60.31 -5.37
N VAL A 2 -4.85 -59.17 -5.78
CA VAL A 2 -4.20 -58.30 -6.74
C VAL A 2 -3.28 -57.35 -5.91
N SER A 3 -1.98 -57.58 -6.03
CA SER A 3 -0.95 -56.74 -5.41
C SER A 3 -0.96 -55.37 -6.11
N ALA A 4 -1.51 -54.36 -5.46
CA ALA A 4 -1.44 -52.99 -5.92
C ALA A 4 0.04 -52.53 -5.93
N ASN A 5 0.54 -52.17 -7.08
CA ASN A 5 1.92 -51.72 -7.29
C ASN A 5 2.09 -50.30 -6.69
N PRO A 6 2.82 -50.12 -5.57
CA PRO A 6 2.92 -48.82 -4.91
C PRO A 6 3.62 -47.73 -5.76
N LYS A 7 4.43 -48.14 -6.75
CA LYS A 7 5.13 -47.22 -7.66
C LYS A 7 4.22 -46.50 -8.67
N ALA A 8 3.05 -47.06 -8.99
CA ALA A 8 2.10 -46.45 -9.93
C ALA A 8 1.36 -45.25 -9.28
N ASN A 9 1.26 -45.21 -7.96
CA ASN A 9 0.59 -44.14 -7.24
C ASN A 9 1.52 -42.92 -7.00
N GLU A 10 2.81 -43.15 -6.90
CA GLU A 10 3.82 -42.13 -6.70
C GLU A 10 4.07 -41.30 -7.97
N GLN A 11 3.97 -41.92 -9.14
CA GLN A 11 4.20 -41.30 -10.44
C GLN A 11 3.02 -40.41 -10.91
N ARG A 12 1.83 -40.60 -10.34
CA ARG A 12 0.63 -39.83 -10.67
C ARG A 12 0.50 -38.52 -9.86
N SER A 13 1.21 -38.39 -8.74
CA SER A 13 1.17 -37.22 -7.88
C SER A 13 2.18 -36.13 -8.28
N GLN A 14 3.23 -36.46 -9.04
CA GLN A 14 4.29 -35.54 -9.45
C GLN A 14 3.83 -34.35 -10.31
N PRO A 15 2.97 -34.50 -11.34
CA PRO A 15 2.54 -33.37 -12.16
C PRO A 15 1.68 -32.37 -11.38
N LEU A 16 0.86 -32.84 -10.43
CA LEU A 16 0.02 -31.98 -9.61
C LEU A 16 0.81 -31.15 -8.59
N THR A 17 1.90 -31.71 -8.06
CA THR A 17 2.84 -31.01 -7.18
C THR A 17 3.58 -29.92 -7.93
N ASN A 18 4.01 -30.17 -9.15
CA ASN A 18 4.68 -29.18 -9.99
C ASN A 18 3.73 -28.01 -10.36
N ILE A 19 2.49 -28.31 -10.76
CA ILE A 19 1.48 -27.27 -11.08
C ILE A 19 1.21 -26.39 -9.86
N ARG A 20 1.06 -26.99 -8.68
CA ARG A 20 0.81 -26.25 -7.44
C ARG A 20 1.99 -25.33 -7.08
N GLN A 21 3.23 -25.78 -7.30
CA GLN A 21 4.44 -24.98 -7.08
C GLN A 21 4.51 -23.80 -8.06
N TRP A 22 4.22 -24.03 -9.35
CA TRP A 22 4.19 -22.98 -10.36
C TRP A 22 3.12 -21.92 -10.07
N ILE A 23 1.93 -22.33 -9.65
CA ILE A 23 0.87 -21.40 -9.24
C ILE A 23 1.34 -20.54 -8.08
N LYS A 24 1.92 -21.14 -7.03
CA LYS A 24 2.46 -20.38 -5.90
C LYS A 24 3.53 -19.37 -6.33
N LEU A 25 4.50 -19.81 -7.13
CA LEU A 25 5.56 -18.93 -7.62
C LEU A 25 5.00 -17.76 -8.43
N THR A 26 4.03 -18.02 -9.30
CA THR A 26 3.37 -16.96 -10.07
C THR A 26 2.65 -15.97 -9.17
N VAL A 27 1.86 -16.45 -8.22
CA VAL A 27 1.13 -15.58 -7.28
C VAL A 27 2.10 -14.72 -6.46
N TYR A 28 3.16 -15.32 -5.89
CA TYR A 28 4.13 -14.56 -5.11
C TYR A 28 4.91 -13.55 -5.95
N SER A 29 5.22 -13.88 -7.20
CA SER A 29 5.88 -12.95 -8.11
C SER A 29 4.99 -11.76 -8.45
N LEU A 30 3.70 -12.00 -8.67
CA LEU A 30 2.72 -10.93 -8.92
C LEU A 30 2.53 -10.04 -7.70
N LEU A 31 2.41 -10.63 -6.50
CA LEU A 31 2.32 -9.86 -5.26
C LEU A 31 3.58 -9.01 -5.04
N LEU A 32 4.77 -9.58 -5.27
CA LEU A 32 6.02 -8.82 -5.13
C LEU A 32 6.12 -7.66 -6.13
N ALA A 33 5.67 -7.87 -7.37
CA ALA A 33 5.61 -6.81 -8.38
C ALA A 33 4.64 -5.70 -7.95
N ASN A 34 3.47 -6.07 -7.40
CA ASN A 34 2.49 -5.14 -6.86
C ASN A 34 3.05 -4.34 -5.68
N PHE A 35 3.77 -5.00 -4.77
CA PHE A 35 4.42 -4.36 -3.64
C PHE A 35 5.44 -3.28 -4.07
N VAL A 36 6.27 -3.59 -5.08
CA VAL A 36 7.22 -2.61 -5.62
C VAL A 36 6.49 -1.42 -6.23
N PHE A 37 5.36 -1.66 -6.89
CA PHE A 37 4.52 -0.59 -7.44
C PHE A 37 3.96 0.31 -6.33
N TYR A 38 3.41 -0.25 -5.25
CA TYR A 38 2.90 0.54 -4.12
C TYR A 38 3.99 1.35 -3.41
N ILE A 39 5.19 0.80 -3.22
CA ILE A 39 6.30 1.58 -2.65
C ILE A 39 6.63 2.80 -3.53
N HIS A 40 6.62 2.62 -4.86
CA HIS A 40 6.88 3.72 -5.78
C HIS A 40 5.76 4.77 -5.74
N ASP A 41 4.51 4.33 -5.68
CA ASP A 41 3.34 5.20 -5.64
C ASP A 41 3.28 5.98 -4.32
N ASP A 42 3.39 5.31 -3.18
CA ASP A 42 3.45 5.92 -1.86
C ASP A 42 4.61 6.94 -1.76
N TRP A 43 5.78 6.60 -2.35
CA TRP A 43 6.92 7.51 -2.38
C TRP A 43 6.61 8.78 -3.18
N THR A 44 5.96 8.64 -4.35
CA THR A 44 5.57 9.78 -5.18
C THR A 44 4.59 10.69 -4.44
N ILE A 45 3.57 10.12 -3.80
CA ILE A 45 2.60 10.87 -3.00
C ILE A 45 3.31 11.58 -1.83
N ALA A 46 4.17 10.86 -1.11
CA ALA A 46 4.89 11.39 0.05
C ALA A 46 5.74 12.62 -0.28
N GLN A 47 6.32 12.69 -1.48
CA GLN A 47 7.11 13.84 -1.92
C GLN A 47 6.28 15.13 -2.06
N HIS A 48 4.96 14.99 -2.32
CA HIS A 48 4.06 16.13 -2.54
C HIS A 48 3.15 16.44 -1.34
N THR A 49 3.03 15.52 -0.39
CA THR A 49 2.16 15.68 0.78
C THR A 49 2.92 15.91 2.08
N LEU A 50 4.15 15.37 2.19
CA LEU A 50 4.94 15.49 3.43
C LEU A 50 5.89 16.70 3.37
N ASN A 51 6.09 17.33 4.54
CA ASN A 51 7.01 18.42 4.75
C ASN A 51 7.92 18.18 5.96
N GLU A 52 8.83 19.12 6.25
CA GLU A 52 9.77 19.01 7.38
C GLU A 52 9.09 18.96 8.76
N ASN A 53 7.84 19.40 8.85
CA ASN A 53 7.06 19.42 10.09
C ASN A 53 6.15 18.18 10.24
N SER A 54 6.07 17.32 9.23
CA SER A 54 5.22 16.13 9.24
C SER A 54 5.61 15.18 10.36
N SER A 55 4.59 14.70 11.07
CA SER A 55 4.76 13.77 12.19
C SER A 55 5.09 12.35 11.72
N LEU A 56 5.51 11.47 12.65
CA LEU A 56 5.69 10.04 12.33
C LEU A 56 4.38 9.38 11.89
N LEU A 57 3.23 9.87 12.37
CA LEU A 57 1.93 9.36 11.95
C LEU A 57 1.63 9.72 10.49
N ASP A 58 1.94 10.94 10.06
CA ASP A 58 1.76 11.37 8.67
C ASP A 58 2.63 10.54 7.74
N TRP A 59 3.90 10.29 8.12
CA TRP A 59 4.79 9.38 7.39
C TRP A 59 4.23 7.96 7.29
N THR A 60 3.75 7.38 8.39
CA THR A 60 3.19 6.02 8.35
C THR A 60 1.86 5.97 7.60
N SER A 61 1.11 7.07 7.56
CA SER A 61 -0.13 7.18 6.78
C SER A 61 0.15 7.33 5.28
N ALA A 62 1.17 8.11 4.90
CA ALA A 62 1.59 8.26 3.51
C ALA A 62 2.09 6.92 2.92
N PHE A 63 2.69 6.04 3.73
CA PHE A 63 3.13 4.70 3.32
C PHE A 63 2.15 3.60 3.75
N ALA A 64 0.87 3.92 3.95
CA ALA A 64 -0.11 2.97 4.45
C ALA A 64 -0.27 1.75 3.54
N ALA A 65 -0.31 1.93 2.20
CA ALA A 65 -0.45 0.83 1.26
C ALA A 65 0.76 -0.10 1.28
N SER A 66 1.99 0.44 1.28
CA SER A 66 3.22 -0.35 1.37
C SER A 66 3.33 -1.11 2.71
N ILE A 67 2.94 -0.48 3.82
CA ILE A 67 2.94 -1.10 5.15
C ILE A 67 1.93 -2.24 5.22
N ASP A 68 0.73 -2.04 4.68
CA ASP A 68 -0.32 -3.05 4.59
C ASP A 68 0.16 -4.29 3.82
N GLU A 69 0.64 -4.07 2.60
CA GLU A 69 1.15 -5.15 1.74
C GLU A 69 2.31 -5.91 2.39
N LEU A 70 3.26 -5.19 3.02
CA LEU A 70 4.37 -5.80 3.76
C LEU A 70 3.87 -6.67 4.92
N ALA A 71 2.90 -6.20 5.69
CA ALA A 71 2.32 -6.97 6.79
C ALA A 71 1.65 -8.26 6.29
N TRP A 72 0.91 -8.19 5.17
CA TRP A 72 0.34 -9.37 4.52
C TRP A 72 1.41 -10.35 4.03
N PHE A 73 2.50 -9.87 3.42
CA PHE A 73 3.62 -10.72 3.01
C PHE A 73 4.24 -11.48 4.18
N VAL A 74 4.48 -10.77 5.29
CA VAL A 74 5.05 -11.40 6.50
C VAL A 74 4.09 -12.45 7.06
N LEU A 75 2.79 -12.17 7.11
CA LEU A 75 1.78 -13.15 7.57
C LEU A 75 1.73 -14.38 6.66
N LEU A 76 1.75 -14.19 5.35
CA LEU A 76 1.80 -15.26 4.35
C LEU A 76 3.07 -16.12 4.51
N PHE A 77 4.22 -15.47 4.66
CA PHE A 77 5.50 -16.15 4.87
C PHE A 77 5.50 -16.97 6.16
N LEU A 78 4.97 -16.41 7.25
CA LEU A 78 4.83 -17.13 8.51
C LEU A 78 3.91 -18.35 8.38
N PHE A 79 2.83 -18.21 7.63
CA PHE A 79 1.91 -19.33 7.35
C PHE A 79 2.60 -20.44 6.55
N GLU A 80 3.33 -20.09 5.48
CA GLU A 80 4.10 -21.06 4.69
C GLU A 80 5.20 -21.75 5.53
N LEU A 81 5.90 -20.97 6.36
CA LEU A 81 6.95 -21.48 7.25
C LEU A 81 6.39 -22.51 8.24
N GLU A 82 5.24 -22.20 8.86
CA GLU A 82 4.57 -23.08 9.83
C GLU A 82 4.00 -24.34 9.17
N THR A 83 3.40 -24.17 7.99
CA THR A 83 2.66 -25.27 7.35
C THR A 83 3.55 -26.24 6.58
N TYR A 84 4.63 -25.73 5.95
CA TYR A 84 5.40 -26.52 4.99
C TYR A 84 6.90 -26.64 5.31
N ALA A 85 7.49 -25.69 6.02
CA ALA A 85 8.95 -25.65 6.18
C ALA A 85 9.42 -26.21 7.53
N LEU A 86 8.64 -26.12 8.57
CA LEU A 86 9.02 -26.56 9.90
C LEU A 86 8.34 -27.88 10.28
N PRO A 87 9.08 -28.98 10.48
CA PRO A 87 8.55 -30.18 11.09
C PRO A 87 8.21 -29.93 12.58
N ASP A 88 7.18 -30.60 13.08
CA ASP A 88 6.66 -30.42 14.44
C ASP A 88 7.72 -30.49 15.54
N GLU A 89 8.74 -31.30 15.35
CA GLU A 89 9.86 -31.49 16.30
C GLU A 89 10.71 -30.22 16.49
N LYS A 90 10.66 -29.29 15.55
CA LYS A 90 11.44 -28.03 15.57
C LYS A 90 10.72 -26.87 16.24
N PHE A 91 9.45 -27.04 16.64
CA PHE A 91 8.70 -26.01 17.33
C PHE A 91 9.12 -25.88 18.80
N THR A 92 10.17 -25.10 19.03
CA THR A 92 10.56 -24.72 20.39
C THR A 92 9.66 -23.60 20.90
N ARG A 93 9.47 -23.48 22.22
CA ARG A 93 8.68 -22.41 22.84
C ARG A 93 9.11 -21.01 22.36
N ALA A 94 10.43 -20.78 22.23
CA ALA A 94 10.96 -19.49 21.77
C ALA A 94 10.54 -19.16 20.34
N ARG A 95 10.54 -20.14 19.42
CA ARG A 95 10.11 -19.94 18.03
C ARG A 95 8.61 -19.65 17.94
N VAL A 96 7.81 -20.39 18.71
CA VAL A 96 6.35 -20.18 18.77
C VAL A 96 6.03 -18.76 19.28
N ILE A 97 6.69 -18.33 20.36
CA ILE A 97 6.51 -16.97 20.90
C ILE A 97 6.93 -15.93 19.86
N LEU A 98 8.09 -16.12 19.21
CA LEU A 98 8.57 -15.20 18.18
C LEU A 98 7.55 -15.07 17.02
N MET A 99 7.03 -16.18 16.50
CA MET A 99 6.07 -16.20 15.42
C MET A 99 4.76 -15.48 15.82
N HIS A 100 4.26 -15.72 17.03
CA HIS A 100 3.07 -15.01 17.53
C HIS A 100 3.35 -13.52 17.75
N SER A 101 4.53 -13.16 18.22
CA SER A 101 4.92 -11.75 18.38
C SER A 101 4.97 -11.02 17.04
N VAL A 102 5.57 -11.63 16.02
CA VAL A 102 5.61 -11.05 14.67
C VAL A 102 4.20 -10.91 14.09
N ARG A 103 3.34 -11.92 14.24
CA ARG A 103 1.92 -11.81 13.84
C ARG A 103 1.20 -10.65 14.55
N ALA A 104 1.41 -10.52 15.86
CA ALA A 104 0.80 -9.44 16.63
C ALA A 104 1.23 -8.07 16.11
N VAL A 105 2.52 -7.89 15.80
CA VAL A 105 3.04 -6.66 15.18
C VAL A 105 2.40 -6.41 13.82
N CYS A 106 2.28 -7.44 12.96
CA CYS A 106 1.59 -7.30 11.67
C CYS A 106 0.14 -6.85 11.85
N TYR A 107 -0.60 -7.43 12.80
CA TYR A 107 -1.99 -7.01 13.06
C TYR A 107 -2.09 -5.57 13.57
N VAL A 108 -1.12 -5.09 14.34
CA VAL A 108 -1.07 -3.67 14.75
C VAL A 108 -0.88 -2.77 13.54
N PHE A 109 0.00 -3.13 12.60
CA PHE A 109 0.17 -2.37 11.36
C PHE A 109 -1.09 -2.40 10.49
N LEU A 110 -1.72 -3.55 10.31
CA LEU A 110 -2.98 -3.66 9.57
C LEU A 110 -4.10 -2.83 10.21
N ALA A 111 -4.19 -2.77 11.52
CA ALA A 111 -5.14 -1.92 12.23
C ALA A 111 -4.83 -0.44 12.03
N HIS A 112 -3.54 -0.07 12.04
CA HIS A 112 -3.10 1.31 11.77
C HIS A 112 -3.44 1.75 10.34
N THR A 113 -3.18 0.90 9.33
CA THR A 113 -3.50 1.23 7.93
C THR A 113 -5.01 1.35 7.71
N LEU A 114 -5.81 0.49 8.34
CA LEU A 114 -7.26 0.63 8.30
C LEU A 114 -7.72 1.97 8.92
N PHE A 115 -7.10 2.39 10.03
CA PHE A 115 -7.36 3.69 10.64
C PHE A 115 -6.95 4.84 9.70
N ALA A 116 -5.78 4.77 9.07
CA ALA A 116 -5.29 5.78 8.12
C ALA A 116 -6.25 5.94 6.92
N TYR A 117 -6.69 4.84 6.30
CA TYR A 117 -7.69 4.90 5.22
C TYR A 117 -9.04 5.44 5.69
N GLY A 118 -9.45 5.11 6.92
CA GLY A 118 -10.67 5.64 7.52
C GLY A 118 -10.61 7.15 7.70
N THR A 119 -9.51 7.68 8.24
CA THR A 119 -9.30 9.14 8.40
C THR A 119 -9.22 9.84 7.06
N ALA A 120 -8.42 9.33 6.11
CA ALA A 120 -8.33 9.90 4.77
C ALA A 120 -9.70 9.97 4.07
N THR A 121 -10.54 8.94 4.23
CA THR A 121 -11.90 8.95 3.67
C THR A 121 -12.77 10.04 4.30
N VAL A 122 -12.66 10.24 5.61
CA VAL A 122 -13.40 11.30 6.31
C VAL A 122 -12.91 12.68 5.87
N ASP A 123 -11.60 12.87 5.77
CA ASP A 123 -10.98 14.12 5.36
C ASP A 123 -11.37 14.49 3.93
N LEU A 124 -11.34 13.54 3.00
CA LEU A 124 -11.83 13.74 1.62
C LEU A 124 -13.31 14.14 1.55
N ASN A 125 -14.16 13.65 2.45
CA ASN A 125 -15.56 14.05 2.52
C ASN A 125 -15.80 15.41 3.21
N SER A 126 -14.82 15.90 3.96
CA SER A 126 -14.89 17.16 4.74
C SER A 126 -14.06 18.29 4.14
N LEU A 127 -13.49 18.11 2.96
CA LEU A 127 -12.68 19.13 2.28
C LEU A 127 -13.48 20.42 2.13
N SER A 128 -12.90 21.52 2.59
CA SER A 128 -13.44 22.86 2.42
C SER A 128 -12.88 23.48 1.14
N GLN A 129 -13.76 24.16 0.42
CA GLN A 129 -13.35 24.97 -0.72
C GLN A 129 -12.51 26.15 -0.24
N VAL A 130 -11.41 26.42 -0.94
CA VAL A 130 -10.57 27.59 -0.67
C VAL A 130 -11.31 28.84 -1.21
N GLU A 131 -11.72 29.73 -0.32
CA GLU A 131 -12.42 30.96 -0.66
C GLU A 131 -11.42 32.06 -1.12
N GLY A 132 -11.87 32.85 -2.08
CA GLY A 132 -11.16 34.07 -2.53
C GLY A 132 -10.07 33.84 -3.56
N LYS A 133 -9.78 32.60 -3.96
CA LYS A 133 -8.83 32.27 -5.03
C LYS A 133 -9.58 31.57 -6.17
N ASN A 134 -9.51 32.13 -7.35
CA ASN A 134 -10.23 31.65 -8.53
C ASN A 134 -9.33 31.11 -9.63
N ASN A 135 -7.99 31.14 -9.41
CA ASN A 135 -7.03 30.66 -10.37
C ASN A 135 -5.90 29.92 -9.64
N LEU A 136 -5.36 28.87 -10.25
CA LEU A 136 -4.20 28.14 -9.72
C LEU A 136 -2.99 29.05 -9.52
N CYS A 137 -2.83 30.08 -10.33
CA CYS A 137 -1.73 31.03 -10.20
C CYS A 137 -1.76 31.86 -8.90
N ASP A 138 -2.91 31.93 -8.23
CA ASP A 138 -3.04 32.60 -6.92
C ASP A 138 -2.37 31.80 -5.77
N PHE A 139 -1.97 30.56 -6.05
CA PHE A 139 -1.33 29.65 -5.08
C PHE A 139 0.17 29.45 -5.30
N VAL A 140 0.75 29.98 -6.36
CA VAL A 140 2.18 29.80 -6.71
C VAL A 140 3.13 30.27 -5.59
N THR A 141 2.70 31.25 -4.80
CA THR A 141 3.50 31.77 -3.66
C THR A 141 3.48 30.86 -2.43
N GLU A 142 2.65 29.86 -2.41
CA GLU A 142 2.45 28.96 -1.26
C GLU A 142 3.20 27.63 -1.40
N GLU A 143 3.97 27.47 -2.49
CA GLU A 143 4.78 26.27 -2.78
C GLU A 143 3.96 24.97 -2.73
N LEU A 144 2.77 24.99 -3.30
CA LEU A 144 1.84 23.87 -3.30
C LEU A 144 1.99 23.01 -4.55
N SER A 145 1.63 21.73 -4.43
CA SER A 145 1.51 20.83 -5.57
C SER A 145 0.05 20.73 -6.03
N PHE A 146 -0.16 20.65 -7.34
CA PHE A 146 -1.46 20.41 -7.94
C PHE A 146 -1.64 18.93 -8.25
N GLY A 147 -2.69 18.32 -7.70
CA GLY A 147 -3.05 16.94 -7.94
C GLY A 147 -4.21 16.81 -8.92
N TYR A 148 -4.02 16.02 -9.96
CA TYR A 148 -5.07 15.67 -10.90
C TYR A 148 -4.91 14.23 -11.39
N ASN A 149 -5.89 13.39 -11.13
CA ASN A 149 -5.94 12.00 -11.61
C ASN A 149 -4.67 11.19 -11.29
N LEU A 150 -4.18 11.29 -10.05
CA LEU A 150 -2.94 10.67 -9.53
C LEU A 150 -1.63 11.23 -10.12
N ASP A 151 -1.69 12.27 -10.92
CA ASP A 151 -0.52 13.03 -11.33
C ASP A 151 -0.35 14.23 -10.39
N TYR A 152 0.88 14.43 -9.90
CA TYR A 152 1.25 15.50 -8.98
C TYR A 152 2.25 16.41 -9.65
N THR A 153 1.95 17.70 -9.69
CA THR A 153 2.80 18.70 -10.33
C THR A 153 3.02 19.87 -9.38
N GLU A 154 4.27 20.22 -9.10
CA GLU A 154 4.59 21.43 -8.35
C GLU A 154 4.09 22.67 -9.11
N LEU A 155 3.42 23.58 -8.40
CA LEU A 155 2.89 24.82 -8.99
C LEU A 155 3.99 25.85 -9.14
N ASP A 156 4.15 26.33 -10.36
CA ASP A 156 5.02 27.45 -10.68
C ASP A 156 4.32 28.50 -11.57
N ALA A 157 4.99 29.62 -11.79
CA ALA A 157 4.43 30.72 -12.59
C ALA A 157 4.28 30.38 -14.09
N GLU A 158 4.97 29.34 -14.58
CA GLU A 158 4.95 28.93 -15.98
C GLU A 158 3.82 27.95 -16.26
N ASN A 159 3.50 27.05 -15.30
CA ASN A 159 2.55 25.96 -15.49
C ASN A 159 1.13 26.25 -14.95
N CYS A 160 0.99 27.12 -13.96
CA CYS A 160 -0.26 27.37 -13.25
C CYS A 160 -1.46 27.73 -14.14
N ALA A 161 -1.22 28.41 -15.27
CA ALA A 161 -2.28 28.81 -16.20
C ALA A 161 -2.77 27.65 -17.10
N HIS A 162 -2.00 26.58 -17.21
CA HIS A 162 -2.26 25.47 -18.14
C HIS A 162 -2.77 24.21 -17.46
N LEU A 163 -2.53 24.06 -16.16
CA LEU A 163 -2.86 22.82 -15.41
C LEU A 163 -4.37 22.66 -15.18
N SER A 164 -5.09 23.75 -14.98
CA SER A 164 -6.54 23.69 -14.80
C SER A 164 -7.23 24.99 -15.22
N SER A 165 -8.43 24.85 -15.76
CA SER A 165 -9.37 25.95 -16.02
C SER A 165 -10.47 26.04 -14.95
N SER A 166 -10.38 25.28 -13.86
CA SER A 166 -11.34 25.33 -12.77
C SER A 166 -11.23 26.64 -12.00
N THR A 167 -12.33 27.03 -11.38
CA THR A 167 -12.44 28.18 -10.47
C THR A 167 -12.70 27.77 -9.03
N GLN A 168 -12.76 26.45 -8.78
CA GLN A 168 -12.99 25.89 -7.45
C GLN A 168 -11.85 24.96 -7.09
N PHE A 169 -11.22 25.24 -5.98
CA PHE A 169 -10.04 24.50 -5.49
C PHE A 169 -10.28 24.04 -4.06
N TYR A 170 -9.75 22.88 -3.76
CA TYR A 170 -9.80 22.24 -2.45
C TYR A 170 -8.38 21.93 -2.00
N LEU A 171 -8.06 22.23 -0.76
CA LEU A 171 -6.77 21.88 -0.16
C LEU A 171 -6.89 20.50 0.50
N ILE A 172 -6.02 19.60 0.11
CA ILE A 172 -5.81 18.32 0.78
C ILE A 172 -4.47 18.43 1.52
N ASP A 173 -4.49 18.18 2.80
CA ASP A 173 -3.35 18.43 3.68
C ASP A 173 -2.83 19.88 3.54
N GLU A 174 -1.58 20.12 3.94
CA GLU A 174 -1.01 21.46 3.91
C GLU A 174 -0.42 21.85 2.54
N ASN A 175 -0.15 20.87 1.66
CA ASN A 175 0.67 21.08 0.47
C ASN A 175 0.05 20.67 -0.87
N LEU A 176 -1.17 20.12 -0.89
CA LEU A 176 -1.78 19.59 -2.09
C LEU A 176 -3.10 20.29 -2.42
N ILE A 177 -3.19 20.84 -3.63
CA ILE A 177 -4.43 21.45 -4.18
C ILE A 177 -5.03 20.54 -5.23
N VAL A 178 -6.37 20.44 -5.21
CA VAL A 178 -7.15 19.71 -6.20
C VAL A 178 -8.37 20.53 -6.64
N THR A 179 -8.88 20.24 -7.84
CA THR A 179 -10.06 20.93 -8.39
C THR A 179 -11.37 20.23 -8.06
N ASP A 180 -11.34 18.93 -7.74
CA ASP A 180 -12.52 18.13 -7.42
C ASP A 180 -12.07 16.92 -6.59
N ALA A 181 -12.49 16.86 -5.34
CA ALA A 181 -12.13 15.78 -4.42
C ALA A 181 -12.56 14.39 -4.94
N ALA A 182 -13.64 14.31 -5.73
CA ALA A 182 -14.13 13.04 -6.27
C ALA A 182 -13.23 12.43 -7.37
N ARG A 183 -12.26 13.19 -7.89
CA ARG A 183 -11.35 12.74 -8.97
C ARG A 183 -10.01 12.19 -8.48
N LEU A 184 -9.83 12.15 -7.17
CA LEU A 184 -8.62 11.59 -6.53
C LEU A 184 -8.81 10.13 -6.10
N VAL A 185 -9.96 9.55 -6.38
CA VAL A 185 -10.30 8.14 -6.02
C VAL A 185 -10.28 7.26 -7.25
#